data_3cf534f608c0a28dbd4b112f0443f857
#
_entry.id   3cf534f608c0a28dbd4b112f0443f857
#
_cell.length_a   1.000
_cell.length_b   1.000
_cell.length_c   1.000
_cell.angle_alpha   90.00
_cell.angle_beta   90.00
_cell.angle_gamma   90.00
#
_symmetry.space_group_name_H-M   'P 1'
#
loop_
_entity.id
_entity.type
_entity.pdbx_description
1 polymer ?
#
loop_
_entity_poly.entity_id
_entity_poly.type
_entity_poly.pdbx_seq_one_letter_code
_entity_poly.pdbx_strand_id
1 'polypeptide(L)'
;MRNQLILAAAAVPSLRVADVEYNTEQIIRLIAENSRCGLIVFPELSVTGYTCADLFGSELILEKAQEAMFIIAKATEEYRELTGIIGVPILFENNLYNCAAVISAGKVCALIPKQYIPNYSEFYEGRWFASGRGIVGQTVRLHGQEIPFGTDILAEDPESGAVLGAEICEDLWVPDKPSTHMSIAGANIIVNLSASDELIGKQEYRKQLVAQQSGSCYCAYIYASSGADESSTDLVFSGHNLIAQCGTVLCEEIFPQRPSVSRAVIDLTRILYVCWSYGFTSGQLRNPVLPAYNRDHANRKEPDPEFYLPFLRKT
;
A
#
# COMPACT_ATOMS: atom_id res chain seq x y z
N MET A 1 -6.86 6.45 27.83
CA MET A 1 -6.06 7.08 26.75
C MET A 1 -5.97 6.04 25.64
N ARG A 2 -6.29 6.40 24.39
CA ARG A 2 -6.11 5.53 23.25
C ARG A 2 -4.61 5.29 23.05
N ASN A 3 -4.22 4.05 22.75
CA ASN A 3 -2.83 3.78 22.38
C ASN A 3 -2.62 4.31 20.95
N GLN A 4 -1.93 5.44 20.83
CA GLN A 4 -1.68 6.14 19.55
C GLN A 4 -0.29 5.83 18.98
N LEU A 5 0.38 4.81 19.52
CA LEU A 5 1.65 4.30 19.01
C LEU A 5 1.39 3.02 18.21
N ILE A 6 1.84 3.00 16.97
CA ILE A 6 1.70 1.85 16.07
C ILE A 6 3.10 1.36 15.69
N LEU A 7 3.42 0.11 15.99
CA LEU A 7 4.61 -0.51 15.44
C LEU A 7 4.34 -0.90 13.99
N ALA A 8 4.96 -0.18 13.05
CA ALA A 8 4.85 -0.42 11.62
C ALA A 8 6.09 -1.17 11.11
N ALA A 9 5.87 -2.01 10.10
CA ALA A 9 6.91 -2.81 9.47
C ALA A 9 6.84 -2.71 7.94
N ALA A 10 8.00 -2.59 7.29
CA ALA A 10 8.20 -2.78 5.87
C ALA A 10 9.02 -4.05 5.65
N ALA A 11 8.50 -5.01 4.89
CA ALA A 11 9.06 -6.34 4.74
C ALA A 11 9.64 -6.57 3.34
N VAL A 12 10.77 -7.29 3.27
CA VAL A 12 11.33 -7.85 2.02
C VAL A 12 11.31 -9.38 2.19
N PRO A 13 10.29 -10.08 1.70
CA PRO A 13 10.23 -11.53 1.78
C PRO A 13 11.29 -12.17 0.86
N SER A 14 11.69 -13.41 1.16
CA SER A 14 12.29 -14.25 0.14
C SER A 14 11.23 -14.55 -0.92
N LEU A 15 11.61 -14.51 -2.18
CA LEU A 15 10.67 -14.60 -3.29
C LEU A 15 11.19 -15.57 -4.35
N ARG A 16 10.25 -16.21 -5.04
CA ARG A 16 10.47 -16.92 -6.30
C ARG A 16 9.47 -16.43 -7.32
N VAL A 17 9.97 -15.94 -8.44
CA VAL A 17 9.11 -15.41 -9.51
C VAL A 17 8.14 -16.50 -9.99
N ALA A 18 6.84 -16.17 -10.00
CA ALA A 18 5.72 -17.04 -10.37
C ALA A 18 5.48 -18.28 -9.46
N ASP A 19 6.24 -18.46 -8.38
CA ASP A 19 6.00 -19.51 -7.38
C ASP A 19 5.10 -18.97 -6.27
N VAL A 20 3.81 -18.87 -6.60
CA VAL A 20 2.80 -18.26 -5.70
C VAL A 20 2.72 -19.00 -4.35
N GLU A 21 2.88 -20.33 -4.35
CA GLU A 21 2.81 -21.14 -3.12
C GLU A 21 3.97 -20.81 -2.19
N TYR A 22 5.20 -20.83 -2.70
CA TYR A 22 6.38 -20.44 -1.93
C TYR A 22 6.28 -19.01 -1.38
N ASN A 23 5.89 -18.05 -2.23
CA ASN A 23 5.76 -16.65 -1.85
C ASN A 23 4.70 -16.47 -0.74
N THR A 24 3.58 -17.19 -0.83
CA THR A 24 2.53 -17.21 0.18
C THR A 24 3.06 -17.68 1.54
N GLU A 25 3.82 -18.77 1.56
CA GLU A 25 4.44 -19.29 2.79
C GLU A 25 5.40 -18.27 3.42
N GLN A 26 6.22 -17.59 2.59
CA GLN A 26 7.16 -16.58 3.10
C GLN A 26 6.43 -15.36 3.68
N ILE A 27 5.35 -14.90 3.05
CA ILE A 27 4.53 -13.79 3.55
C ILE A 27 3.87 -14.17 4.88
N ILE A 28 3.24 -15.36 4.96
CA ILE A 28 2.60 -15.85 6.20
C ILE A 28 3.61 -15.98 7.33
N ARG A 29 4.80 -16.50 7.05
CA ARG A 29 5.87 -16.62 8.04
C ARG A 29 6.25 -15.25 8.59
N LEU A 30 6.47 -14.25 7.73
CA LEU A 30 6.81 -12.91 8.17
C LEU A 30 5.68 -12.23 8.95
N ILE A 31 4.41 -12.48 8.60
CA ILE A 31 3.25 -12.02 9.38
C ILE A 31 3.31 -12.60 10.80
N ALA A 32 3.51 -13.90 10.93
CA ALA A 32 3.58 -14.60 12.23
C ALA A 32 4.76 -14.10 13.09
N GLU A 33 5.95 -13.99 12.49
CA GLU A 33 7.16 -13.49 13.16
C GLU A 33 7.03 -12.01 13.60
N ASN A 34 6.11 -11.25 12.97
CA ASN A 34 5.85 -9.84 13.23
C ASN A 34 4.45 -9.57 13.81
N SER A 35 3.85 -10.55 14.44
CA SER A 35 2.48 -10.50 14.98
C SER A 35 2.21 -9.40 16.01
N ARG A 36 3.27 -8.79 16.57
CA ARG A 36 3.17 -7.63 17.47
C ARG A 36 3.10 -6.28 16.74
N CYS A 37 3.30 -6.27 15.41
CA CYS A 37 3.13 -5.06 14.62
C CYS A 37 1.63 -4.76 14.46
N GLY A 38 1.27 -3.49 14.49
CA GLY A 38 -0.07 -3.05 14.10
C GLY A 38 -0.23 -2.99 12.57
N LEU A 39 0.89 -2.84 11.84
CA LEU A 39 0.91 -2.74 10.39
C LEU A 39 2.15 -3.43 9.83
N ILE A 40 1.98 -4.25 8.79
CA ILE A 40 3.07 -4.82 7.99
C ILE A 40 2.79 -4.65 6.50
N VAL A 41 3.76 -4.12 5.77
CA VAL A 41 3.65 -3.81 4.34
C VAL A 41 4.65 -4.65 3.55
N PHE A 42 4.17 -5.30 2.51
CA PHE A 42 4.95 -6.11 1.58
C PHE A 42 5.11 -5.37 0.24
N PRO A 43 6.07 -5.79 -0.61
CA PRO A 43 6.29 -5.16 -1.91
C PRO A 43 5.12 -5.30 -2.88
N GLU A 44 5.18 -4.52 -3.93
CA GLU A 44 4.33 -4.61 -5.11
C GLU A 44 4.37 -6.03 -5.70
N LEU A 45 3.18 -6.60 -6.03
CA LEU A 45 3.02 -7.93 -6.59
C LEU A 45 3.76 -9.04 -5.82
N SER A 46 3.94 -8.86 -4.50
CA SER A 46 4.71 -9.78 -3.63
C SER A 46 4.19 -11.21 -3.62
N VAL A 47 2.93 -11.44 -4.01
CA VAL A 47 2.34 -12.79 -4.09
C VAL A 47 2.87 -13.56 -5.30
N THR A 48 3.07 -12.89 -6.43
CA THR A 48 3.51 -13.52 -7.69
C THR A 48 4.99 -13.29 -7.99
N GLY A 49 5.56 -12.21 -7.49
CA GLY A 49 6.73 -11.52 -8.00
C GLY A 49 6.33 -10.49 -9.05
N TYR A 50 7.06 -9.38 -9.07
CA TYR A 50 6.85 -8.30 -10.02
C TYR A 50 7.28 -8.69 -11.44
N THR A 51 8.36 -9.49 -11.56
CA THR A 51 9.01 -9.81 -12.83
C THR A 51 8.43 -11.06 -13.53
N CYS A 52 7.14 -11.35 -13.33
CA CYS A 52 6.44 -12.46 -13.99
C CYS A 52 6.28 -12.30 -15.50
N ALA A 53 6.45 -11.09 -16.05
CA ALA A 53 6.33 -10.78 -17.48
C ALA A 53 5.00 -11.32 -18.08
N ASP A 54 5.04 -11.97 -19.24
CA ASP A 54 3.85 -12.48 -19.93
C ASP A 54 3.11 -13.59 -19.16
N LEU A 55 3.68 -14.10 -18.06
CA LEU A 55 2.96 -15.02 -17.16
C LEU A 55 1.75 -14.36 -16.47
N PHE A 56 1.68 -13.03 -16.40
CA PHE A 56 0.48 -12.33 -15.98
C PHE A 56 -0.73 -12.57 -16.90
N GLY A 57 -0.53 -13.08 -18.11
CA GLY A 57 -1.60 -13.57 -18.99
C GLY A 57 -2.05 -15.00 -18.68
N SER A 58 -1.43 -15.70 -17.73
CA SER A 58 -1.77 -17.08 -17.37
C SER A 58 -2.93 -17.11 -16.37
N GLU A 59 -4.06 -17.71 -16.76
CA GLU A 59 -5.20 -17.93 -15.88
C GLU A 59 -4.81 -18.65 -14.59
N LEU A 60 -3.94 -19.67 -14.69
CA LEU A 60 -3.46 -20.44 -13.55
C LEU A 60 -2.74 -19.56 -12.50
N ILE A 61 -1.91 -18.61 -12.93
CA ILE A 61 -1.19 -17.71 -11.99
C ILE A 61 -2.17 -16.75 -11.33
N LEU A 62 -3.13 -16.21 -12.09
CA LEU A 62 -4.11 -15.29 -11.57
C LEU A 62 -5.06 -15.96 -10.55
N GLU A 63 -5.54 -17.17 -10.85
CA GLU A 63 -6.35 -17.96 -9.93
C GLU A 63 -5.57 -18.26 -8.63
N LYS A 64 -4.34 -18.78 -8.75
CA LYS A 64 -3.49 -19.07 -7.60
C LYS A 64 -3.18 -17.81 -6.78
N ALA A 65 -2.93 -16.67 -7.42
CA ALA A 65 -2.66 -15.42 -6.71
C ALA A 65 -3.88 -14.95 -5.89
N GLN A 66 -5.09 -15.09 -6.45
CA GLN A 66 -6.32 -14.79 -5.73
C GLN A 66 -6.54 -15.75 -4.55
N GLU A 67 -6.37 -17.06 -4.74
CA GLU A 67 -6.45 -18.04 -3.66
C GLU A 67 -5.44 -17.73 -2.54
N ALA A 68 -4.19 -17.44 -2.92
CA ALA A 68 -3.13 -17.07 -1.99
C ALA A 68 -3.47 -15.84 -1.15
N MET A 69 -4.08 -14.82 -1.75
CA MET A 69 -4.54 -13.63 -1.02
C MET A 69 -5.50 -14.01 0.12
N PHE A 70 -6.45 -14.90 -0.11
CA PHE A 70 -7.37 -15.38 0.93
C PHE A 70 -6.67 -16.25 1.97
N ILE A 71 -5.72 -17.10 1.57
CA ILE A 71 -4.91 -17.92 2.49
C ILE A 71 -4.09 -17.01 3.42
N ILE A 72 -3.44 -15.97 2.86
CA ILE A 72 -2.67 -14.99 3.65
C ILE A 72 -3.60 -14.20 4.56
N ALA A 73 -4.76 -13.76 4.06
CA ALA A 73 -5.75 -13.07 4.88
C ALA A 73 -6.19 -13.96 6.06
N LYS A 74 -6.48 -15.23 5.82
CA LYS A 74 -6.87 -16.18 6.86
C LYS A 74 -5.79 -16.34 7.95
N ALA A 75 -4.51 -16.30 7.58
CA ALA A 75 -3.42 -16.37 8.54
C ALA A 75 -3.39 -15.15 9.51
N THR A 76 -4.02 -14.03 9.19
CA THR A 76 -4.13 -12.88 10.11
C THR A 76 -5.24 -13.05 11.18
N GLU A 77 -6.06 -14.09 11.11
CA GLU A 77 -7.18 -14.30 12.06
C GLU A 77 -6.72 -14.39 13.51
N GLU A 78 -5.54 -14.99 13.74
CA GLU A 78 -4.93 -15.11 15.07
C GLU A 78 -4.32 -13.80 15.56
N TYR A 79 -4.04 -12.85 14.65
CA TYR A 79 -3.35 -11.58 14.92
C TYR A 79 -4.25 -10.38 14.65
N ARG A 80 -5.36 -10.30 15.40
CA ARG A 80 -6.45 -9.35 15.12
C ARG A 80 -6.06 -7.87 15.13
N GLU A 81 -4.96 -7.52 15.78
CA GLU A 81 -4.45 -6.15 15.83
C GLU A 81 -3.52 -5.81 14.66
N LEU A 82 -3.10 -6.85 13.90
CA LEU A 82 -2.23 -6.68 12.77
C LEU A 82 -3.03 -6.48 11.48
N THR A 83 -2.69 -5.44 10.76
CA THR A 83 -3.10 -5.23 9.37
C THR A 83 -1.93 -5.51 8.45
N GLY A 84 -2.14 -6.36 7.46
CA GLY A 84 -1.19 -6.64 6.40
C GLY A 84 -1.58 -5.93 5.11
N ILE A 85 -0.59 -5.46 4.35
CA ILE A 85 -0.79 -4.93 3.00
C ILE A 85 0.11 -5.71 2.05
N ILE A 86 -0.50 -6.42 1.10
CA ILE A 86 0.20 -7.29 0.14
C ILE A 86 -0.08 -6.87 -1.30
N GLY A 87 0.89 -7.04 -2.19
CA GLY A 87 0.74 -6.78 -3.63
C GLY A 87 0.22 -8.02 -4.36
N VAL A 88 -0.87 -7.88 -5.13
CA VAL A 88 -1.54 -8.98 -5.82
C VAL A 88 -2.14 -8.52 -7.16
N PRO A 89 -2.06 -9.32 -8.25
CA PRO A 89 -2.77 -9.06 -9.49
C PRO A 89 -4.25 -9.45 -9.34
N ILE A 90 -5.17 -8.58 -9.77
CA ILE A 90 -6.62 -8.80 -9.69
C ILE A 90 -7.26 -8.58 -11.06
N LEU A 91 -8.03 -9.57 -11.51
CA LEU A 91 -8.87 -9.45 -12.69
C LEU A 91 -10.23 -8.85 -12.30
N PHE A 92 -10.58 -7.72 -12.91
CA PHE A 92 -11.87 -7.04 -12.73
C PHE A 92 -12.36 -6.51 -14.07
N GLU A 93 -13.61 -6.84 -14.44
CA GLU A 93 -14.25 -6.41 -15.71
C GLU A 93 -13.36 -6.61 -16.95
N ASN A 94 -12.75 -7.80 -17.08
CA ASN A 94 -11.82 -8.18 -18.16
C ASN A 94 -10.52 -7.38 -18.25
N ASN A 95 -10.20 -6.56 -17.24
CA ASN A 95 -8.92 -5.90 -17.11
C ASN A 95 -8.13 -6.45 -15.92
N LEU A 96 -6.83 -6.56 -16.09
CA LEU A 96 -5.93 -6.95 -15.01
C LEU A 96 -5.39 -5.70 -14.30
N TYR A 97 -5.46 -5.67 -12.99
CA TYR A 97 -4.99 -4.58 -12.15
C TYR A 97 -3.90 -5.05 -11.19
N ASN A 98 -2.88 -4.23 -11.04
CA ASN A 98 -1.88 -4.35 -9.99
C ASN A 98 -2.47 -3.71 -8.73
N CYS A 99 -2.71 -4.50 -7.68
CA CYS A 99 -3.46 -4.07 -6.50
C CYS A 99 -2.69 -4.21 -5.21
N ALA A 100 -2.91 -3.27 -4.30
CA ALA A 100 -2.64 -3.44 -2.88
C ALA A 100 -3.89 -4.04 -2.21
N ALA A 101 -3.75 -5.21 -1.60
CA ALA A 101 -4.81 -5.83 -0.81
C ALA A 101 -4.59 -5.51 0.68
N VAL A 102 -5.58 -4.91 1.30
CA VAL A 102 -5.65 -4.68 2.76
C VAL A 102 -6.25 -5.91 3.39
N ILE A 103 -5.49 -6.57 4.27
CA ILE A 103 -5.91 -7.79 4.95
C ILE A 103 -5.86 -7.59 6.47
N SER A 104 -6.87 -8.04 7.19
CA SER A 104 -6.92 -7.96 8.65
C SER A 104 -7.94 -8.94 9.22
N ALA A 105 -7.66 -9.49 10.41
CA ALA A 105 -8.57 -10.36 11.16
C ALA A 105 -9.20 -11.48 10.32
N GLY A 106 -8.42 -12.10 9.44
CA GLY A 106 -8.85 -13.23 8.61
C GLY A 106 -9.60 -12.83 7.32
N LYS A 107 -9.64 -11.54 6.96
CA LYS A 107 -10.42 -11.04 5.82
C LYS A 107 -9.59 -10.19 4.86
N VAL A 108 -10.00 -10.18 3.60
CA VAL A 108 -9.61 -9.15 2.63
C VAL A 108 -10.57 -7.99 2.80
N CYS A 109 -10.07 -6.86 3.28
CA CYS A 109 -10.89 -5.69 3.61
C CYS A 109 -11.10 -4.76 2.42
N ALA A 110 -10.09 -4.61 1.56
CA ALA A 110 -10.15 -3.75 0.40
C ALA A 110 -9.09 -4.15 -0.64
N LEU A 111 -9.32 -3.75 -1.88
CA LEU A 111 -8.39 -3.86 -3.00
C LEU A 111 -8.24 -2.48 -3.64
N ILE A 112 -7.01 -1.98 -3.65
CA ILE A 112 -6.68 -0.63 -4.15
C ILE A 112 -5.80 -0.79 -5.39
N PRO A 113 -6.31 -0.48 -6.60
CA PRO A 113 -5.56 -0.62 -7.83
C PRO A 113 -4.57 0.52 -8.02
N LYS A 114 -3.39 0.21 -8.58
CA LYS A 114 -2.36 1.17 -9.02
C LYS A 114 -2.95 2.17 -10.00
N GLN A 115 -2.69 3.46 -9.76
CA GLN A 115 -3.27 4.52 -10.60
C GLN A 115 -2.40 4.87 -11.80
N TYR A 116 -1.08 4.96 -11.60
CA TYR A 116 -0.15 5.31 -12.67
C TYR A 116 0.68 4.10 -13.08
N ILE A 117 0.51 3.70 -14.33
CA ILE A 117 1.16 2.53 -14.90
C ILE A 117 2.41 2.99 -15.67
N PRO A 118 3.64 2.69 -15.19
CA PRO A 118 4.84 3.05 -15.92
C PRO A 118 4.94 2.25 -17.22
N ASN A 119 5.20 2.96 -18.32
CA ASN A 119 5.35 2.37 -19.65
C ASN A 119 6.39 3.14 -20.45
N TYR A 120 7.60 3.23 -19.89
CA TYR A 120 8.75 3.96 -20.44
C TYR A 120 10.05 3.28 -19.99
N SER A 121 11.13 3.49 -20.73
CA SER A 121 12.45 2.89 -20.50
C SER A 121 12.35 1.37 -20.27
N GLU A 122 12.81 0.89 -19.12
CA GLU A 122 12.78 -0.50 -18.68
C GLU A 122 11.41 -0.96 -18.17
N PHE A 123 10.45 -0.05 -18.01
CA PHE A 123 9.10 -0.38 -17.53
C PHE A 123 8.10 -0.48 -18.68
N TYR A 124 7.37 -1.58 -18.72
CA TYR A 124 6.34 -1.86 -19.73
C TYR A 124 5.09 -2.52 -19.10
N GLU A 125 4.72 -2.06 -17.89
CA GLU A 125 3.54 -2.58 -17.18
C GLU A 125 2.23 -2.42 -17.96
N GLY A 126 2.13 -1.40 -18.83
CA GLY A 126 0.98 -1.19 -19.71
C GLY A 126 0.70 -2.35 -20.69
N ARG A 127 1.64 -3.31 -20.82
CA ARG A 127 1.42 -4.55 -21.55
C ARG A 127 0.42 -5.47 -20.85
N TRP A 128 0.38 -5.44 -19.52
CA TRP A 128 -0.42 -6.38 -18.71
C TRP A 128 -1.48 -5.69 -17.88
N PHE A 129 -1.19 -4.54 -17.29
CA PHE A 129 -2.03 -3.90 -16.30
C PHE A 129 -2.75 -2.67 -16.82
N ALA A 130 -4.02 -2.56 -16.44
CA ALA A 130 -4.82 -1.36 -16.64
C ALA A 130 -4.63 -0.37 -15.48
N SER A 131 -4.80 0.92 -15.78
CA SER A 131 -4.79 1.98 -14.77
C SER A 131 -6.04 1.92 -13.90
N GLY A 132 -5.86 2.04 -12.59
CA GLY A 132 -6.94 2.18 -11.62
C GLY A 132 -7.59 3.57 -11.58
N ARG A 133 -7.06 4.55 -12.31
CA ARG A 133 -7.59 5.93 -12.28
C ARG A 133 -9.06 5.99 -12.65
N GLY A 134 -9.84 6.64 -11.79
CA GLY A 134 -11.28 6.79 -11.99
C GLY A 134 -12.11 5.59 -11.52
N ILE A 135 -11.50 4.52 -11.03
CA ILE A 135 -12.23 3.45 -10.36
C ILE A 135 -12.52 3.91 -8.94
N VAL A 136 -13.81 4.19 -8.68
CA VAL A 136 -14.28 4.70 -7.40
C VAL A 136 -15.60 4.02 -7.02
N GLY A 137 -15.77 3.70 -5.74
CA GLY A 137 -17.00 3.13 -5.19
C GLY A 137 -17.40 1.79 -5.82
N GLN A 138 -16.44 1.01 -6.32
CA GLN A 138 -16.70 -0.30 -6.91
C GLN A 138 -16.56 -1.43 -5.88
N THR A 139 -17.09 -2.58 -6.23
CA THR A 139 -16.96 -3.82 -5.45
C THR A 139 -16.63 -4.96 -6.40
N VAL A 140 -15.66 -5.77 -6.04
CA VAL A 140 -15.35 -7.01 -6.76
C VAL A 140 -15.82 -8.22 -5.95
N ARG A 141 -16.37 -9.21 -6.64
CA ARG A 141 -16.81 -10.46 -6.02
C ARG A 141 -15.79 -11.57 -6.27
N LEU A 142 -15.06 -11.97 -5.21
CA LEU A 142 -14.05 -13.03 -5.27
C LEU A 142 -14.32 -14.06 -4.18
N HIS A 143 -14.27 -15.34 -4.50
CA HIS A 143 -14.51 -16.46 -3.55
C HIS A 143 -15.79 -16.29 -2.69
N GLY A 144 -16.83 -15.69 -3.27
CA GLY A 144 -18.10 -15.46 -2.58
C GLY A 144 -18.12 -14.26 -1.63
N GLN A 145 -17.01 -13.53 -1.49
CA GLN A 145 -16.92 -12.28 -0.74
C GLN A 145 -17.09 -11.07 -1.68
N GLU A 146 -17.80 -10.07 -1.23
CA GLU A 146 -17.85 -8.75 -1.86
C GLU A 146 -16.78 -7.87 -1.19
N ILE A 147 -15.82 -7.42 -1.99
CA ILE A 147 -14.66 -6.67 -1.51
C ILE A 147 -14.67 -5.29 -2.16
N PRO A 148 -14.62 -4.20 -1.40
CA PRO A 148 -14.45 -2.86 -1.94
C PRO A 148 -13.23 -2.78 -2.86
N PHE A 149 -13.42 -2.17 -4.03
CA PHE A 149 -12.42 -2.05 -5.08
C PHE A 149 -12.41 -0.62 -5.63
N GLY A 150 -11.31 0.10 -5.45
CA GLY A 150 -11.22 1.48 -5.90
C GLY A 150 -10.02 2.24 -5.37
N THR A 151 -9.83 3.44 -5.91
CA THR A 151 -8.74 4.34 -5.56
C THR A 151 -9.11 5.38 -4.50
N ASP A 152 -10.36 5.39 -4.08
CA ASP A 152 -10.97 6.29 -3.10
C ASP A 152 -11.16 5.65 -1.72
N ILE A 153 -10.49 4.53 -1.47
CA ILE A 153 -10.64 3.76 -0.24
C ILE A 153 -9.59 4.19 0.79
N LEU A 154 -10.05 4.49 2.00
CA LEU A 154 -9.23 4.62 3.21
C LEU A 154 -9.67 3.58 4.22
N ALA A 155 -8.72 2.95 4.90
CA ALA A 155 -9.02 2.00 5.97
C ALA A 155 -8.79 2.67 7.33
N GLU A 156 -9.79 2.65 8.21
CA GLU A 156 -9.74 3.30 9.53
C GLU A 156 -9.71 2.28 10.66
N ASP A 157 -8.81 2.50 11.62
CA ASP A 157 -8.88 1.88 12.95
C ASP A 157 -9.48 2.88 13.96
N PRO A 158 -10.75 2.73 14.33
CA PRO A 158 -11.41 3.68 15.23
C PRO A 158 -10.86 3.65 16.65
N GLU A 159 -10.10 2.63 17.04
CA GLU A 159 -9.51 2.56 18.39
C GLU A 159 -8.23 3.39 18.51
N SER A 160 -7.31 3.28 17.55
CA SER A 160 -6.09 4.09 17.52
C SER A 160 -6.30 5.46 16.87
N GLY A 161 -7.26 5.58 15.96
CA GLY A 161 -7.46 6.73 15.08
C GLY A 161 -6.52 6.73 13.87
N ALA A 162 -5.92 5.57 13.54
CA ALA A 162 -5.18 5.39 12.31
C ALA A 162 -6.12 5.38 11.10
N VAL A 163 -5.78 6.16 10.09
CA VAL A 163 -6.45 6.19 8.79
C VAL A 163 -5.41 5.92 7.72
N LEU A 164 -5.50 4.75 7.10
CA LEU A 164 -4.52 4.23 6.16
C LEU A 164 -4.99 4.43 4.72
N GLY A 165 -4.10 4.98 3.89
CA GLY A 165 -4.21 4.99 2.44
C GLY A 165 -3.08 4.19 1.81
N ALA A 166 -3.34 3.56 0.66
CA ALA A 166 -2.34 2.80 -0.08
C ALA A 166 -2.15 3.33 -1.50
N GLU A 167 -0.90 3.45 -1.91
CA GLU A 167 -0.50 3.73 -3.28
C GLU A 167 0.60 2.75 -3.72
N ILE A 168 0.86 2.64 -5.02
CA ILE A 168 1.74 1.61 -5.54
C ILE A 168 2.82 2.24 -6.44
N CYS A 169 4.07 2.08 -6.03
CA CYS A 169 5.29 2.38 -6.78
C CYS A 169 5.25 3.72 -7.53
N GLU A 170 4.94 3.71 -8.84
CA GLU A 170 4.90 4.88 -9.72
C GLU A 170 3.99 6.01 -9.19
N ASP A 171 2.97 5.67 -8.42
CA ASP A 171 2.06 6.64 -7.81
C ASP A 171 2.80 7.69 -6.96
N LEU A 172 3.96 7.35 -6.38
CA LEU A 172 4.81 8.29 -5.65
C LEU A 172 5.64 9.20 -6.57
N TRP A 173 5.96 8.77 -7.80
CA TRP A 173 6.91 9.46 -8.68
C TRP A 173 6.27 10.55 -9.53
N VAL A 174 4.95 10.54 -9.67
CA VAL A 174 4.19 11.52 -10.43
C VAL A 174 4.00 12.83 -9.66
N PRO A 175 3.81 13.99 -10.36
CA PRO A 175 3.52 15.25 -9.68
C PRO A 175 2.22 15.25 -8.88
N ASP A 176 1.15 14.65 -9.42
CA ASP A 176 -0.16 14.52 -8.80
C ASP A 176 -0.28 13.17 -8.11
N LYS A 177 0.27 13.08 -6.89
CA LYS A 177 0.35 11.84 -6.14
C LYS A 177 -0.96 11.48 -5.46
N PRO A 178 -1.42 10.20 -5.54
CA PRO A 178 -2.58 9.72 -4.80
C PRO A 178 -2.50 10.00 -3.30
N SER A 179 -1.32 9.83 -2.69
CA SER A 179 -1.10 10.10 -1.26
C SER A 179 -1.43 11.53 -0.84
N THR A 180 -1.28 12.51 -1.72
CA THR A 180 -1.69 13.89 -1.45
C THR A 180 -3.20 13.98 -1.26
N HIS A 181 -3.98 13.36 -2.15
CA HIS A 181 -5.44 13.33 -2.07
C HIS A 181 -5.94 12.53 -0.87
N MET A 182 -5.30 11.38 -0.59
CA MET A 182 -5.61 10.56 0.57
C MET A 182 -5.39 11.32 1.88
N SER A 183 -4.30 12.09 1.99
CA SER A 183 -4.01 12.89 3.18
C SER A 183 -5.00 14.05 3.36
N ILE A 184 -5.42 14.70 2.27
CA ILE A 184 -6.49 15.70 2.28
C ILE A 184 -7.82 15.06 2.74
N ALA A 185 -8.07 13.81 2.36
CA ALA A 185 -9.24 13.06 2.81
C ALA A 185 -9.15 12.56 4.26
N GLY A 186 -7.98 12.68 4.91
CA GLY A 186 -7.79 12.37 6.32
C GLY A 186 -6.84 11.22 6.62
N ALA A 187 -6.18 10.63 5.61
CA ALA A 187 -5.17 9.61 5.85
C ALA A 187 -3.99 10.19 6.63
N ASN A 188 -3.61 9.51 7.72
CA ASN A 188 -2.46 9.85 8.56
C ASN A 188 -1.35 8.79 8.47
N ILE A 189 -1.63 7.68 7.79
CA ILE A 189 -0.65 6.66 7.41
C ILE A 189 -0.81 6.39 5.91
N ILE A 190 0.28 6.50 5.17
CA ILE A 190 0.35 6.12 3.75
C ILE A 190 1.30 4.93 3.63
N VAL A 191 0.90 3.93 2.87
CA VAL A 191 1.77 2.80 2.51
C VAL A 191 2.01 2.82 1.00
N ASN A 192 3.22 2.48 0.60
CA ASN A 192 3.61 2.35 -0.79
C ASN A 192 4.26 0.99 -1.01
N LEU A 193 3.62 0.17 -1.81
CA LEU A 193 4.12 -1.11 -2.26
C LEU A 193 4.91 -0.87 -3.54
N SER A 194 6.19 -1.18 -3.54
CA SER A 194 7.06 -0.88 -4.69
C SER A 194 7.79 -2.10 -5.23
N ALA A 195 8.11 -2.01 -6.51
CA ALA A 195 9.13 -2.79 -7.20
C ALA A 195 10.00 -1.79 -7.99
N SER A 196 10.63 -0.88 -7.25
CA SER A 196 11.48 0.15 -7.84
C SER A 196 12.87 -0.42 -8.10
N ASP A 197 13.29 -0.33 -9.34
CA ASP A 197 14.63 -0.72 -9.77
C ASP A 197 15.72 0.13 -9.10
N GLU A 198 16.94 -0.37 -9.11
CA GLU A 198 18.09 0.31 -8.54
C GLU A 198 19.01 0.83 -9.63
N LEU A 199 19.20 2.15 -9.65
CA LEU A 199 20.13 2.87 -10.51
C LEU A 199 21.07 3.71 -9.65
N ILE A 200 22.22 4.10 -10.21
CA ILE A 200 23.19 4.97 -9.52
C ILE A 200 22.51 6.29 -9.13
N GLY A 201 22.49 6.57 -7.83
CA GLY A 201 21.88 7.79 -7.27
C GLY A 201 20.37 7.73 -7.02
N LYS A 202 19.66 6.71 -7.49
CA LYS A 202 18.20 6.58 -7.32
C LYS A 202 17.81 6.34 -5.86
N GLN A 203 18.65 5.66 -5.10
CA GLN A 203 18.44 5.41 -3.66
C GLN A 203 18.22 6.72 -2.89
N GLU A 204 19.13 7.67 -3.05
CA GLU A 204 19.06 8.95 -2.33
C GLU A 204 17.85 9.77 -2.77
N TYR A 205 17.57 9.80 -4.07
CA TYR A 205 16.39 10.47 -4.60
C TYR A 205 15.09 9.86 -4.07
N ARG A 206 14.98 8.53 -4.03
CA ARG A 206 13.83 7.79 -3.45
C ARG A 206 13.64 8.14 -1.98
N LYS A 207 14.71 8.15 -1.20
CA LYS A 207 14.68 8.54 0.22
C LYS A 207 14.17 9.96 0.41
N GLN A 208 14.68 10.91 -0.37
CA GLN A 208 14.23 12.30 -0.32
C GLN A 208 12.74 12.40 -0.71
N LEU A 209 12.30 11.67 -1.73
CA LEU A 209 10.93 11.66 -2.19
C LEU A 209 9.96 11.14 -1.11
N VAL A 210 10.30 10.02 -0.45
CA VAL A 210 9.52 9.46 0.66
C VAL A 210 9.47 10.43 1.85
N ALA A 211 10.62 10.98 2.25
CA ALA A 211 10.70 11.92 3.36
C ALA A 211 9.89 13.19 3.06
N GLN A 212 10.03 13.77 1.85
CA GLN A 212 9.29 14.94 1.44
C GLN A 212 7.78 14.68 1.43
N GLN A 213 7.34 13.55 0.87
CA GLN A 213 5.92 13.22 0.82
C GLN A 213 5.33 13.03 2.22
N SER A 214 6.05 12.32 3.10
CA SER A 214 5.69 12.21 4.52
C SER A 214 5.56 13.57 5.20
N GLY A 215 6.46 14.51 4.89
CA GLY A 215 6.46 15.87 5.45
C GLY A 215 5.33 16.74 4.92
N SER A 216 5.13 16.77 3.61
CA SER A 216 4.11 17.60 2.96
C SER A 216 2.68 17.12 3.25
N CYS A 217 2.50 15.81 3.46
CA CYS A 217 1.22 15.20 3.81
C CYS A 217 0.97 15.10 5.33
N TYR A 218 1.92 15.53 6.17
CA TYR A 218 1.84 15.39 7.63
C TYR A 218 1.44 13.99 8.08
N CYS A 219 2.05 12.96 7.50
CA CYS A 219 1.68 11.56 7.73
C CYS A 219 2.89 10.69 8.08
N ALA A 220 2.62 9.45 8.52
CA ALA A 220 3.60 8.39 8.42
C ALA A 220 3.57 7.83 6.99
N TYR A 221 4.75 7.52 6.44
CA TYR A 221 4.88 6.94 5.12
C TYR A 221 5.75 5.67 5.20
N ILE A 222 5.16 4.53 4.85
CA ILE A 222 5.82 3.23 4.88
C ILE A 222 6.02 2.76 3.43
N TYR A 223 7.27 2.60 3.04
CA TYR A 223 7.68 2.18 1.71
C TYR A 223 8.36 0.81 1.78
N ALA A 224 7.79 -0.19 1.12
CA ALA A 224 8.34 -1.54 1.01
C ALA A 224 8.63 -1.87 -0.45
N SER A 225 9.86 -2.27 -0.77
CA SER A 225 10.27 -2.51 -2.15
C SER A 225 10.79 -3.92 -2.37
N SER A 226 10.60 -4.44 -3.59
CA SER A 226 11.07 -5.75 -4.04
C SER A 226 12.59 -5.89 -3.88
N GLY A 227 13.01 -7.08 -3.48
CA GLY A 227 14.41 -7.44 -3.27
C GLY A 227 15.03 -8.15 -4.47
N ALA A 228 16.31 -8.52 -4.32
CA ALA A 228 17.12 -9.14 -5.37
C ALA A 228 16.75 -10.59 -5.72
N ASP A 229 15.63 -11.12 -5.23
CA ASP A 229 15.07 -12.43 -5.64
C ASP A 229 14.18 -12.32 -6.89
N GLU A 230 13.83 -11.08 -7.30
CA GLU A 230 13.21 -10.82 -8.58
C GLU A 230 14.17 -11.14 -9.76
N SER A 231 13.62 -11.34 -10.95
CA SER A 231 14.44 -11.54 -12.14
C SER A 231 15.28 -10.29 -12.45
N SER A 232 16.55 -10.51 -12.81
CA SER A 232 17.48 -9.44 -13.19
C SER A 232 17.64 -9.31 -14.72
N THR A 233 16.63 -9.72 -15.51
CA THR A 233 16.68 -9.63 -16.97
C THR A 233 16.84 -8.19 -17.44
N ASP A 234 15.98 -7.29 -16.99
CA ASP A 234 15.97 -5.86 -17.38
C ASP A 234 16.24 -4.94 -16.19
N LEU A 235 15.92 -5.38 -14.98
CA LEU A 235 15.90 -4.61 -13.76
C LEU A 235 16.69 -5.29 -12.65
N VAL A 236 17.24 -4.52 -11.73
CA VAL A 236 17.78 -5.03 -10.47
C VAL A 236 17.10 -4.31 -9.30
N PHE A 237 16.87 -5.02 -8.20
CA PHE A 237 16.09 -4.53 -7.09
C PHE A 237 16.91 -4.59 -5.79
N SER A 238 16.80 -3.54 -4.97
CA SER A 238 17.61 -3.37 -3.76
C SER A 238 16.91 -3.75 -2.47
N GLY A 239 15.60 -4.02 -2.50
CA GLY A 239 14.83 -4.23 -1.27
C GLY A 239 14.82 -3.00 -0.36
N HIS A 240 14.85 -1.80 -0.94
CA HIS A 240 14.94 -0.56 -0.17
C HIS A 240 13.66 -0.30 0.62
N ASN A 241 13.72 -0.52 1.92
CA ASN A 241 12.65 -0.19 2.85
C ASN A 241 12.88 1.16 3.51
N LEU A 242 11.81 1.95 3.64
CA LEU A 242 11.82 3.26 4.28
C LEU A 242 10.56 3.42 5.15
N ILE A 243 10.75 3.92 6.37
CA ILE A 243 9.63 4.37 7.21
C ILE A 243 9.94 5.80 7.61
N ALA A 244 9.07 6.73 7.24
CA ALA A 244 9.21 8.14 7.55
C ALA A 244 7.96 8.67 8.26
N GLN A 245 8.11 9.71 9.08
CA GLN A 245 7.01 10.40 9.74
C GLN A 245 7.24 11.91 9.74
N CYS A 246 6.31 12.66 9.19
CA CYS A 246 6.34 14.11 9.13
C CYS A 246 7.71 14.65 8.65
N GLY A 247 8.24 14.08 7.57
CA GLY A 247 9.49 14.48 6.94
C GLY A 247 10.76 13.87 7.55
N THR A 248 10.65 13.12 8.65
CA THR A 248 11.79 12.47 9.30
C THR A 248 11.82 11.00 8.95
N VAL A 249 12.94 10.50 8.39
CA VAL A 249 13.17 9.07 8.20
C VAL A 249 13.44 8.43 9.55
N LEU A 250 12.60 7.48 9.96
CA LEU A 250 12.68 6.75 11.21
C LEU A 250 13.47 5.45 11.05
N CYS A 251 13.35 4.80 9.89
CA CYS A 251 14.05 3.57 9.57
C CYS A 251 14.33 3.52 8.06
N GLU A 252 15.52 3.04 7.71
CA GLU A 252 15.96 2.81 6.35
C GLU A 252 16.79 1.54 6.28
N GLU A 253 16.54 0.71 5.28
CA GLU A 253 17.33 -0.48 4.99
C GLU A 253 17.40 -0.69 3.48
N ILE A 254 18.60 -0.93 2.97
CA ILE A 254 18.83 -1.20 1.54
C ILE A 254 19.78 -2.38 1.39
N PHE A 255 19.57 -3.19 0.36
CA PHE A 255 20.28 -4.44 0.13
C PHE A 255 20.27 -5.39 1.35
N PRO A 256 19.10 -5.61 1.99
CA PRO A 256 19.03 -6.46 3.16
C PRO A 256 19.42 -7.90 2.84
N GLN A 257 19.89 -8.61 3.87
CA GLN A 257 19.88 -10.08 3.83
C GLN A 257 18.42 -10.53 3.96
N ARG A 258 17.96 -11.38 3.06
CA ARG A 258 16.55 -11.80 2.98
C ARG A 258 16.27 -13.11 3.70
N PRO A 259 15.10 -13.24 4.29
CA PRO A 259 14.06 -12.20 4.44
C PRO A 259 14.48 -11.12 5.44
N SER A 260 13.97 -9.89 5.26
CA SER A 260 14.22 -8.77 6.16
C SER A 260 12.94 -8.01 6.49
N VAL A 261 12.91 -7.38 7.67
CA VAL A 261 11.81 -6.54 8.13
C VAL A 261 12.35 -5.32 8.87
N SER A 262 12.18 -4.17 8.28
CA SER A 262 12.47 -2.86 8.89
C SER A 262 11.28 -2.39 9.72
N ARG A 263 11.51 -1.93 10.95
CA ARG A 263 10.43 -1.55 11.88
C ARG A 263 10.65 -0.17 12.46
N ALA A 264 9.56 0.57 12.65
CA ALA A 264 9.56 1.83 13.40
C ALA A 264 8.25 2.01 14.16
N VAL A 265 8.30 2.77 15.24
CA VAL A 265 7.10 3.18 15.99
C VAL A 265 6.58 4.48 15.38
N ILE A 266 5.34 4.45 14.93
CA ILE A 266 4.58 5.60 14.44
C ILE A 266 3.83 6.22 15.62
N ASP A 267 4.03 7.52 15.82
CA ASP A 267 3.33 8.30 16.84
C ASP A 267 2.21 9.14 16.20
N LEU A 268 0.98 8.65 16.27
CA LEU A 268 -0.19 9.36 15.74
C LEU A 268 -0.46 10.66 16.49
N THR A 269 -0.12 10.75 17.78
CA THR A 269 -0.28 11.99 18.56
C THR A 269 0.61 13.09 17.99
N ARG A 270 1.84 12.75 17.61
CA ARG A 270 2.76 13.69 16.95
C ARG A 270 2.21 14.16 15.59
N ILE A 271 1.64 13.25 14.80
CA ILE A 271 1.04 13.59 13.51
C ILE A 271 -0.11 14.60 13.72
N LEU A 272 -1.04 14.29 14.63
CA LEU A 272 -2.15 15.18 14.96
C LEU A 272 -1.68 16.54 15.49
N TYR A 273 -0.65 16.55 16.35
CA TYR A 273 -0.07 17.78 16.87
C TYR A 273 0.53 18.66 15.76
N VAL A 274 1.26 18.05 14.82
CA VAL A 274 1.86 18.75 13.68
C VAL A 274 0.76 19.32 12.79
N CYS A 275 -0.25 18.52 12.42
CA CYS A 275 -1.41 18.99 11.66
C CYS A 275 -2.08 20.19 12.34
N TRP A 276 -2.34 20.09 13.64
CA TRP A 276 -2.97 21.17 14.40
C TRP A 276 -2.09 22.42 14.47
N SER A 277 -0.79 22.28 14.68
CA SER A 277 0.17 23.40 14.80
C SER A 277 0.29 24.23 13.53
N TYR A 278 0.08 23.60 12.37
CA TYR A 278 0.08 24.28 11.07
C TYR A 278 -1.32 24.66 10.59
N GLY A 279 -2.36 24.50 11.43
CA GLY A 279 -3.73 24.88 11.11
C GLY A 279 -4.43 23.91 10.13
N PHE A 280 -3.85 22.71 9.90
CA PHE A 280 -4.45 21.69 9.07
C PHE A 280 -5.29 20.75 9.92
N THR A 281 -6.57 21.01 10.02
CA THR A 281 -7.53 20.01 10.52
C THR A 281 -8.22 19.38 9.31
N SER A 282 -8.48 18.08 9.34
CA SER A 282 -9.18 17.35 8.29
C SER A 282 -10.53 17.97 7.87
N GLY A 283 -11.15 18.76 8.76
CA GLY A 283 -12.36 19.53 8.46
C GLY A 283 -12.13 20.84 7.72
N GLN A 284 -10.93 21.46 7.81
CA GLN A 284 -10.64 22.74 7.15
C GLN A 284 -10.15 22.55 5.71
N LEU A 285 -9.54 21.40 5.39
CA LEU A 285 -9.22 21.04 4.02
C LEU A 285 -10.48 20.69 3.19
N ARG A 286 -11.63 20.48 3.85
CA ARG A 286 -12.93 20.35 3.19
C ARG A 286 -13.52 21.70 2.73
N ASN A 287 -12.94 22.83 3.11
CA ASN A 287 -13.37 24.14 2.59
C ASN A 287 -12.60 24.46 1.29
N PRO A 288 -13.31 24.60 0.15
CA PRO A 288 -12.70 24.78 -1.15
C PRO A 288 -12.15 26.20 -1.31
N VAL A 289 -10.90 26.42 -0.98
CA VAL A 289 -10.19 27.68 -1.30
C VAL A 289 -9.43 27.60 -2.64
N LEU A 290 -9.59 26.49 -3.38
CA LEU A 290 -9.05 26.38 -4.75
C LEU A 290 -10.19 26.17 -5.76
N PRO A 291 -10.74 27.26 -6.34
CA PRO A 291 -11.87 27.17 -7.27
C PRO A 291 -11.57 26.44 -8.59
N ALA A 292 -10.31 26.25 -8.95
CA ALA A 292 -9.92 25.68 -10.24
C ALA A 292 -9.82 24.14 -10.24
N TYR A 293 -9.48 23.53 -9.11
CA TYR A 293 -9.28 22.07 -9.02
C TYR A 293 -10.56 21.29 -8.73
N ASN A 294 -11.58 21.98 -8.21
CA ASN A 294 -12.82 21.36 -7.73
C ASN A 294 -13.98 21.33 -8.74
N ARG A 295 -13.79 21.77 -9.99
CA ARG A 295 -14.92 21.85 -10.93
C ARG A 295 -15.49 20.48 -11.32
N ASP A 296 -14.70 19.42 -11.29
CA ASP A 296 -15.17 18.07 -11.63
C ASP A 296 -15.57 17.21 -10.42
N HIS A 297 -15.20 17.66 -9.20
CA HIS A 297 -15.49 16.94 -7.95
C HIS A 297 -16.51 17.64 -7.05
N ALA A 298 -16.86 18.91 -7.32
CA ALA A 298 -17.75 19.72 -6.49
C ALA A 298 -19.21 19.25 -6.44
N ASN A 299 -19.61 18.30 -7.27
CA ASN A 299 -20.95 17.66 -7.22
C ASN A 299 -20.98 16.32 -6.46
N ARG A 300 -19.87 15.90 -5.85
CA ARG A 300 -19.90 14.75 -4.95
C ARG A 300 -20.41 15.23 -3.61
N LYS A 301 -21.53 14.64 -3.17
CA LYS A 301 -22.00 14.64 -1.79
C LYS A 301 -20.81 14.34 -0.87
N GLU A 302 -20.86 14.82 0.38
CA GLU A 302 -19.90 14.41 1.42
C GLU A 302 -19.55 12.93 1.22
N PRO A 303 -18.25 12.53 1.33
CA PRO A 303 -17.90 11.14 1.22
C PRO A 303 -18.80 10.37 2.19
N ASP A 304 -19.54 9.43 1.62
CA ASP A 304 -20.46 8.59 2.38
C ASP A 304 -19.64 7.93 3.49
N PRO A 305 -20.08 7.93 4.76
CA PRO A 305 -19.39 7.23 5.84
C PRO A 305 -19.08 5.76 5.52
N GLU A 306 -19.74 5.17 4.53
CA GLU A 306 -19.46 3.83 4.02
C GLU A 306 -18.10 3.69 3.33
N PHE A 307 -17.42 4.77 2.93
CA PHE A 307 -16.06 4.72 2.36
C PHE A 307 -14.94 4.51 3.38
N TYR A 308 -15.23 4.69 4.65
CA TYR A 308 -14.31 4.32 5.71
C TYR A 308 -14.60 2.89 6.13
N LEU A 309 -13.75 1.96 5.71
CA LEU A 309 -13.81 0.59 6.22
C LEU A 309 -13.19 0.60 7.63
N PRO A 310 -13.98 0.37 8.69
CA PRO A 310 -13.38 0.15 9.98
C PRO A 310 -12.50 -1.09 9.91
N PHE A 311 -11.27 -1.02 10.40
CA PHE A 311 -10.53 -2.21 10.78
C PHE A 311 -11.43 -2.97 11.73
N LEU A 312 -11.99 -4.10 11.26
CA LEU A 312 -13.06 -4.78 11.96
C LEU A 312 -12.57 -5.31 13.31
N ARG A 313 -12.67 -4.48 14.35
CA ARG A 313 -12.80 -4.97 15.71
C ARG A 313 -14.29 -5.12 15.98
N LYS A 314 -14.79 -6.34 15.86
CA LYS A 314 -16.01 -6.74 16.55
C LYS A 314 -15.61 -7.43 17.83
N THR A 315 -16.05 -6.85 18.96
CA THR A 315 -16.17 -7.47 20.28
C THR A 315 -16.75 -8.88 20.21
#